data_f6a8279d145813992f1e636e591ea5e8
#
_entry.id   f6a8279d145813992f1e636e591ea5e8
#
_cell.length_a   1.000
_cell.length_b   1.000
_cell.length_c   1.000
_cell.angle_alpha   90.00
_cell.angle_beta   90.00
_cell.angle_gamma   90.00
#
_symmetry.space_group_name_H-M   'P 1'
#
loop_
_entity.id
_entity.type
_entity.pdbx_description
1 polymer ?
#
loop_
_entity_poly.entity_id
_entity_poly.type
_entity_poly.pdbx_seq_one_letter_code
_entity_poly.pdbx_strand_id
1 'polypeptide(L)'
;MPHLRGKPARTKRSSTTSKSTKGSRPASDHHSLTQRVLTGLATYVPEGTLQIDETGLIVVGVDEVPLAIQVQEEPPVVRVLGTVRTEVPFSEDLCAWLNEVNANRLRIGYAYWRDNEIRYAIEEIAAPLVLEHILDALAAASGMVPTLAKEADLWLPEMVTLY
;
A
#
# COMPACT_ATOMS: atom_id res chain seq x y z
N MET A 1 -61.71 42.36 37.80
CA MET A 1 -62.90 41.49 37.70
C MET A 1 -63.33 41.49 36.25
N PRO A 2 -63.90 40.38 35.70
CA PRO A 2 -63.73 38.94 35.98
C PRO A 2 -63.20 38.15 34.78
N HIS A 3 -62.58 37.11 35.07
CA HIS A 3 -62.72 35.71 34.66
C HIS A 3 -63.37 35.37 33.31
N LEU A 4 -62.70 34.57 32.48
CA LEU A 4 -63.30 33.40 31.85
C LEU A 4 -62.21 32.38 31.47
N ARG A 5 -62.36 31.21 32.08
CA ARG A 5 -61.60 29.98 31.81
C ARG A 5 -62.10 29.36 30.47
N GLY A 6 -61.14 29.02 29.61
CA GLY A 6 -61.39 28.14 28.48
C GLY A 6 -60.43 26.92 28.53
N LYS A 7 -60.96 25.72 28.79
CA LYS A 7 -60.29 24.44 28.66
C LYS A 7 -60.01 24.15 27.19
N PRO A 8 -58.82 23.75 26.79
CA PRO A 8 -58.66 23.17 25.48
C PRO A 8 -58.96 21.66 25.47
N ALA A 9 -59.66 21.27 24.43
CA ALA A 9 -60.05 19.90 24.13
C ALA A 9 -58.85 18.98 23.82
N ARG A 10 -58.96 17.78 24.37
CA ARG A 10 -58.01 16.67 24.24
C ARG A 10 -58.19 15.99 22.89
N THR A 11 -57.36 16.32 21.88
CA THR A 11 -57.34 15.64 20.58
C THR A 11 -56.56 14.33 20.72
N LYS A 12 -57.28 13.22 20.51
CA LYS A 12 -56.68 11.89 20.40
C LYS A 12 -55.84 11.81 19.13
N ARG A 13 -54.52 11.70 19.29
CA ARG A 13 -53.63 11.32 18.20
C ARG A 13 -53.68 9.80 18.02
N SER A 14 -54.20 9.38 16.89
CA SER A 14 -54.09 8.00 16.40
C SER A 14 -52.64 7.69 16.04
N SER A 15 -52.08 6.72 16.72
CA SER A 15 -50.74 6.14 16.43
C SER A 15 -50.85 5.27 15.19
N THR A 16 -50.43 5.81 14.05
CA THR A 16 -50.16 5.02 12.86
C THR A 16 -48.78 4.36 12.99
N THR A 17 -48.76 3.07 13.25
CA THR A 17 -47.55 2.24 13.29
C THR A 17 -47.05 2.08 11.85
N SER A 18 -46.11 2.89 11.43
CA SER A 18 -45.38 2.67 10.19
C SER A 18 -44.41 1.50 10.39
N LYS A 19 -44.75 0.34 9.78
CA LYS A 19 -43.81 -0.76 9.59
C LYS A 19 -42.62 -0.25 8.78
N SER A 20 -41.48 0.00 9.46
CA SER A 20 -40.19 0.20 8.84
C SER A 20 -39.78 -1.12 8.17
N THR A 21 -39.99 -1.21 6.88
CA THR A 21 -39.36 -2.23 6.03
C THR A 21 -37.87 -1.97 6.08
N LYS A 22 -37.16 -2.80 6.85
CA LYS A 22 -35.71 -2.90 6.80
C LYS A 22 -35.32 -3.33 5.38
N GLY A 23 -35.05 -2.34 4.52
CA GLY A 23 -34.42 -2.59 3.26
C GLY A 23 -33.05 -3.20 3.56
N SER A 24 -32.90 -4.49 3.31
CA SER A 24 -31.60 -5.15 3.23
C SER A 24 -30.81 -4.40 2.17
N ARG A 25 -29.82 -3.59 2.61
CA ARG A 25 -28.77 -3.12 1.72
C ARG A 25 -28.20 -4.37 1.03
N PRO A 26 -28.08 -4.37 -0.30
CA PRO A 26 -27.35 -5.45 -0.95
C PRO A 26 -25.98 -5.53 -0.28
N ALA A 27 -25.55 -6.72 0.10
CA ALA A 27 -24.20 -6.98 0.55
C ALA A 27 -23.30 -6.48 -0.60
N SER A 28 -22.69 -5.30 -0.41
CA SER A 28 -21.65 -4.84 -1.31
C SER A 28 -20.56 -5.90 -1.23
N ASP A 29 -20.23 -6.53 -2.36
CA ASP A 29 -19.08 -7.40 -2.51
C ASP A 29 -17.84 -6.57 -2.15
N HIS A 30 -17.53 -6.50 -0.85
CA HIS A 30 -16.33 -5.85 -0.34
C HIS A 30 -15.18 -6.81 -0.57
N HIS A 31 -14.71 -6.89 -1.82
CA HIS A 31 -13.42 -7.47 -2.07
C HIS A 31 -12.39 -6.70 -1.26
N SER A 32 -11.52 -7.42 -0.55
CA SER A 32 -10.41 -6.80 0.17
C SER A 32 -9.54 -5.98 -0.80
N LEU A 33 -8.81 -5.02 -0.29
CA LEU A 33 -7.88 -4.23 -1.11
C LEU A 33 -6.91 -5.16 -1.84
N THR A 34 -6.40 -6.18 -1.16
CA THR A 34 -5.54 -7.23 -1.73
C THR A 34 -6.18 -7.89 -2.95
N GLN A 35 -7.44 -8.31 -2.84
CA GLN A 35 -8.15 -8.95 -3.96
C GLN A 35 -8.34 -7.99 -5.14
N ARG A 36 -8.62 -6.71 -4.86
CA ARG A 36 -8.77 -5.69 -5.90
C ARG A 36 -7.45 -5.41 -6.62
N VAL A 37 -6.33 -5.35 -5.89
CA VAL A 37 -4.98 -5.20 -6.45
C VAL A 37 -4.65 -6.41 -7.33
N LEU A 38 -4.84 -7.63 -6.83
CA LEU A 38 -4.59 -8.86 -7.58
C LEU A 38 -5.40 -8.92 -8.88
N THR A 39 -6.71 -8.69 -8.77
CA THR A 39 -7.60 -8.73 -9.94
C THR A 39 -7.22 -7.66 -10.97
N GLY A 40 -6.87 -6.46 -10.51
CA GLY A 40 -6.42 -5.38 -11.38
C GLY A 40 -5.12 -5.74 -12.09
N LEU A 41 -4.10 -6.17 -11.36
CA LEU A 41 -2.79 -6.52 -11.93
C LEU A 41 -2.87 -7.70 -12.90
N ALA A 42 -3.73 -8.68 -12.63
CA ALA A 42 -3.91 -9.84 -13.52
C ALA A 42 -4.34 -9.48 -14.94
N THR A 43 -4.84 -8.27 -15.18
CA THR A 43 -5.19 -7.79 -16.52
C THR A 43 -4.00 -7.26 -17.32
N TYR A 44 -2.88 -6.96 -16.65
CA TYR A 44 -1.69 -6.32 -17.24
C TYR A 44 -0.47 -7.24 -17.30
N VAL A 45 -0.44 -8.29 -16.50
CA VAL A 45 0.70 -9.20 -16.44
C VAL A 45 0.32 -10.58 -17.02
N PRO A 46 1.26 -11.30 -17.64
CA PRO A 46 0.99 -12.64 -18.17
C PRO A 46 0.51 -13.59 -17.09
N GLU A 47 -0.34 -14.54 -17.46
CA GLU A 47 -0.84 -15.58 -16.57
C GLU A 47 0.33 -16.33 -15.91
N GLY A 48 0.25 -16.54 -14.60
CA GLY A 48 1.30 -17.22 -13.81
C GLY A 48 2.47 -16.36 -13.36
N THR A 49 2.52 -15.07 -13.74
CA THR A 49 3.57 -14.12 -13.28
C THR A 49 3.29 -13.55 -11.91
N LEU A 50 2.03 -13.48 -11.49
CA LEU A 50 1.65 -13.05 -10.15
C LEU A 50 1.64 -14.25 -9.22
N GLN A 51 2.41 -14.16 -8.14
CA GLN A 51 2.45 -15.17 -7.09
C GLN A 51 2.23 -14.49 -5.73
N ILE A 52 1.59 -15.20 -4.82
CA ILE A 52 1.52 -14.77 -3.43
C ILE A 52 2.50 -15.65 -2.66
N ASP A 53 3.45 -15.03 -1.98
CA ASP A 53 4.41 -15.74 -1.16
C ASP A 53 3.81 -16.17 0.20
N GLU A 54 4.59 -16.93 0.97
CA GLU A 54 4.19 -17.41 2.30
C GLU A 54 3.91 -16.29 3.30
N THR A 55 4.42 -15.08 3.05
CA THR A 55 4.22 -13.89 3.89
C THR A 55 3.01 -13.06 3.48
N GLY A 56 2.35 -13.43 2.37
CA GLY A 56 1.19 -12.71 1.83
C GLY A 56 1.57 -11.55 0.89
N LEU A 57 2.84 -11.44 0.50
CA LEU A 57 3.28 -10.47 -0.51
C LEU A 57 2.92 -10.97 -1.91
N ILE A 58 2.48 -10.05 -2.76
CA ILE A 58 2.29 -10.33 -4.18
C ILE A 58 3.62 -10.12 -4.88
N VAL A 59 4.18 -11.18 -5.44
CA VAL A 59 5.45 -11.14 -6.18
C VAL A 59 5.17 -11.01 -7.67
N VAL A 60 5.89 -10.11 -8.34
CA VAL A 60 5.77 -9.86 -9.78
C VAL A 60 7.14 -9.53 -10.36
N GLY A 61 7.45 -10.08 -11.53
CA GLY A 61 8.63 -9.70 -12.31
C GLY A 61 8.29 -8.55 -13.27
N VAL A 62 9.08 -7.48 -13.26
CA VAL A 62 8.96 -6.36 -14.20
C VAL A 62 10.35 -6.10 -14.77
N ASP A 63 10.51 -6.21 -16.09
CA ASP A 63 11.80 -6.05 -16.79
C ASP A 63 12.93 -6.90 -16.15
N GLU A 64 12.62 -8.15 -15.82
CA GLU A 64 13.53 -9.10 -15.14
C GLU A 64 13.86 -8.74 -13.67
N VAL A 65 13.32 -7.65 -13.14
CA VAL A 65 13.49 -7.25 -11.74
C VAL A 65 12.36 -7.86 -10.90
N PRO A 66 12.68 -8.69 -9.90
CA PRO A 66 11.68 -9.20 -8.98
C PRO A 66 11.25 -8.09 -8.03
N LEU A 67 9.95 -7.81 -8.02
CA LEU A 67 9.33 -6.84 -7.13
C LEU A 67 8.27 -7.52 -6.25
N ALA A 68 8.05 -6.98 -5.07
CA ALA A 68 6.99 -7.43 -4.19
C ALA A 68 5.99 -6.29 -3.93
N ILE A 69 4.71 -6.63 -3.80
CA ILE A 69 3.66 -5.69 -3.46
C ILE A 69 3.09 -6.09 -2.11
N GLN A 70 3.22 -5.22 -1.15
CA GLN A 70 2.60 -5.33 0.16
C GLN A 70 1.32 -4.51 0.18
N VAL A 71 0.21 -5.12 0.58
CA VAL A 71 -1.06 -4.45 0.73
C VAL A 71 -1.40 -4.33 2.20
N GLN A 72 -1.70 -3.10 2.64
CA GLN A 72 -2.20 -2.79 3.97
C GLN A 72 -3.64 -2.30 3.85
N GLU A 73 -4.55 -2.91 4.60
CA GLU A 73 -5.98 -2.57 4.54
C GLU A 73 -6.33 -1.30 5.34
N GLU A 74 -5.68 -1.10 6.49
CA GLU A 74 -5.94 0.04 7.38
C GLU A 74 -4.64 0.63 7.96
N PRO A 75 -4.30 1.88 7.59
CA PRO A 75 -4.87 2.66 6.49
C PRO A 75 -4.62 1.97 5.14
N PRO A 76 -5.47 2.22 4.13
CA PRO A 76 -5.34 1.58 2.82
C PRO A 76 -4.11 2.10 2.08
N VAL A 77 -3.06 1.30 2.07
CA VAL A 77 -1.78 1.60 1.41
C VAL A 77 -1.32 0.39 0.62
N VAL A 78 -0.81 0.63 -0.57
CA VAL A 78 -0.09 -0.34 -1.38
C VAL A 78 1.36 0.08 -1.44
N ARG A 79 2.27 -0.83 -1.10
CA ARG A 79 3.71 -0.58 -1.12
C ARG A 79 4.37 -1.50 -2.12
N VAL A 80 5.03 -0.91 -3.13
CA VAL A 80 5.89 -1.63 -4.07
C VAL A 80 7.29 -1.69 -3.51
N LEU A 81 7.86 -2.88 -3.42
CA LEU A 81 9.14 -3.17 -2.79
C LEU A 81 10.09 -3.81 -3.79
N GLY A 82 11.35 -3.40 -3.78
CA GLY A 82 12.42 -4.07 -4.51
C GLY A 82 13.65 -4.24 -3.62
N THR A 83 14.31 -5.38 -3.71
CA THR A 83 15.58 -5.63 -3.00
C THR A 83 16.73 -5.07 -3.84
N VAL A 84 17.46 -4.12 -3.27
CA VAL A 84 18.62 -3.48 -3.89
C VAL A 84 19.85 -4.33 -3.68
N ARG A 85 20.09 -4.77 -2.44
CA ARG A 85 21.24 -5.59 -2.07
C ARG A 85 20.93 -6.41 -0.82
N THR A 86 21.41 -7.65 -0.78
CA THR A 86 21.32 -8.55 0.37
C THR A 86 22.67 -8.61 1.10
N GLU A 87 22.65 -9.20 2.31
CA GLU A 87 23.83 -9.46 3.12
C GLU A 87 24.64 -8.19 3.46
N VAL A 88 23.94 -7.08 3.65
CA VAL A 88 24.54 -5.78 4.00
C VAL A 88 24.44 -5.57 5.50
N PRO A 89 25.53 -5.71 6.26
CA PRO A 89 25.50 -5.42 7.68
C PRO A 89 25.33 -3.92 7.93
N PHE A 90 24.76 -3.60 9.08
CA PHE A 90 24.58 -2.21 9.48
C PHE A 90 25.93 -1.52 9.72
N SER A 91 26.09 -0.31 9.16
CA SER A 91 27.30 0.51 9.34
C SER A 91 26.95 2.00 9.26
N GLU A 92 27.89 2.85 9.72
CA GLU A 92 27.77 4.30 9.57
C GLU A 92 27.82 4.73 8.09
N ASP A 93 28.65 4.06 7.28
CA ASP A 93 28.75 4.32 5.83
C ASP A 93 27.43 3.99 5.13
N LEU A 94 26.76 2.90 5.52
CA LEU A 94 25.43 2.57 5.02
C LEU A 94 24.42 3.66 5.37
N CYS A 95 24.44 4.17 6.61
CA CYS A 95 23.56 5.26 7.03
C CYS A 95 23.81 6.54 6.23
N ALA A 96 25.08 6.88 6.02
CA ALA A 96 25.48 8.04 5.23
C ALA A 96 25.01 7.90 3.77
N TRP A 97 25.21 6.73 3.17
CA TRP A 97 24.75 6.44 1.81
C TRP A 97 23.23 6.51 1.69
N LEU A 98 22.48 5.88 2.60
CA LEU A 98 21.00 5.93 2.59
C LEU A 98 20.48 7.37 2.71
N ASN A 99 21.09 8.18 3.57
CA ASN A 99 20.71 9.59 3.72
C ASN A 99 20.98 10.37 2.43
N GLU A 100 22.14 10.18 1.80
CA GLU A 100 22.49 10.83 0.53
C GLU A 100 21.52 10.44 -0.59
N VAL A 101 21.24 9.15 -0.73
CA VAL A 101 20.32 8.63 -1.75
C VAL A 101 18.92 9.21 -1.56
N ASN A 102 18.39 9.14 -0.35
CA ASN A 102 17.05 9.63 -0.06
C ASN A 102 16.92 11.15 -0.19
N ALA A 103 17.94 11.90 0.19
CA ALA A 103 17.89 13.36 0.15
C ALA A 103 18.09 13.94 -1.25
N ASN A 104 18.98 13.34 -2.07
CA ASN A 104 19.51 13.99 -3.25
C ASN A 104 19.25 13.24 -4.56
N ARG A 105 18.93 11.95 -4.51
CA ARG A 105 18.80 11.09 -5.69
C ARG A 105 17.39 10.64 -5.99
N LEU A 106 16.64 10.23 -4.97
CA LEU A 106 15.29 9.73 -5.12
C LEU A 106 14.29 10.88 -5.24
N ARG A 107 13.51 10.87 -6.32
CA ARG A 107 12.38 11.80 -6.49
C ARG A 107 11.07 11.22 -6.00
N ILE A 108 10.96 9.89 -6.04
CA ILE A 108 9.82 9.12 -5.56
C ILE A 108 10.33 7.92 -4.79
N GLY A 109 9.58 7.49 -3.79
CA GLY A 109 9.97 6.38 -2.94
C GLY A 109 11.12 6.71 -2.01
N TYR A 110 11.64 5.68 -1.38
CA TYR A 110 12.76 5.77 -0.43
C TYR A 110 13.53 4.45 -0.36
N ALA A 111 14.84 4.56 -0.08
CA ALA A 111 15.69 3.42 0.23
C ALA A 111 15.83 3.27 1.75
N TYR A 112 15.81 2.04 2.24
CA TYR A 112 15.98 1.75 3.65
C TYR A 112 16.70 0.42 3.86
N TRP A 113 17.27 0.26 5.04
CA TRP A 113 17.90 -0.98 5.45
C TRP A 113 17.00 -1.73 6.44
N ARG A 114 16.87 -3.03 6.22
CA ARG A 114 16.13 -3.92 7.09
C ARG A 114 16.60 -5.36 6.91
N ASP A 115 16.77 -6.09 8.00
CA ASP A 115 17.09 -7.52 7.99
C ASP A 115 18.33 -7.87 7.11
N ASN A 116 19.40 -7.07 7.22
CA ASN A 116 20.60 -7.16 6.40
C ASN A 116 20.38 -6.96 4.88
N GLU A 117 19.33 -6.27 4.52
CA GLU A 117 19.04 -5.92 3.14
C GLU A 117 18.84 -4.43 2.96
N ILE A 118 19.32 -3.91 1.84
CA ILE A 118 18.90 -2.60 1.34
C ILE A 118 17.69 -2.83 0.44
N ARG A 119 16.61 -2.14 0.75
CA ARG A 119 15.36 -2.18 -0.01
C ARG A 119 14.98 -0.79 -0.51
N TYR A 120 14.32 -0.77 -1.65
CA TYR A 120 13.66 0.42 -2.18
C TYR A 120 12.14 0.22 -2.09
N ALA A 121 11.42 1.27 -1.72
CA ALA A 121 9.97 1.24 -1.58
C ALA A 121 9.31 2.47 -2.20
N ILE A 122 8.14 2.26 -2.82
CA ILE A 122 7.20 3.30 -3.21
C ILE A 122 5.88 3.00 -2.51
N GLU A 123 5.31 3.99 -1.83
CA GLU A 123 4.03 3.87 -1.14
C GLU A 123 2.95 4.67 -1.87
N GLU A 124 1.82 4.03 -2.12
CA GLU A 124 0.65 4.64 -2.74
C GLU A 124 -0.55 4.55 -1.80
N ILE A 125 -1.23 5.68 -1.60
CA ILE A 125 -2.48 5.70 -0.85
C ILE A 125 -3.57 5.10 -1.74
N ALA A 126 -4.19 4.02 -1.27
CA ALA A 126 -5.18 3.24 -2.02
C ALA A 126 -6.64 3.58 -1.66
N ALA A 127 -6.92 4.85 -1.35
CA ALA A 127 -8.26 5.36 -1.06
C ALA A 127 -8.57 6.65 -1.84
N PRO A 128 -9.10 6.56 -3.08
CA PRO A 128 -9.46 5.33 -3.81
C PRO A 128 -8.25 4.58 -4.36
N LEU A 129 -8.42 3.28 -4.62
CA LEU A 129 -7.41 2.51 -5.35
C LEU A 129 -7.42 2.95 -6.83
N VAL A 130 -6.28 3.46 -7.29
CA VAL A 130 -6.00 3.80 -8.69
C VAL A 130 -4.93 2.84 -9.17
N LEU A 131 -5.30 1.94 -10.07
CA LEU A 131 -4.39 0.85 -10.49
C LEU A 131 -3.19 1.40 -11.28
N GLU A 132 -3.40 2.44 -12.07
CA GLU A 132 -2.36 3.12 -12.84
C GLU A 132 -1.21 3.59 -11.95
N HIS A 133 -1.49 4.08 -10.75
CA HIS A 133 -0.43 4.49 -9.79
C HIS A 133 0.43 3.30 -9.36
N ILE A 134 -0.17 2.12 -9.19
CA ILE A 134 0.58 0.90 -8.85
C ILE A 134 1.45 0.47 -10.04
N LEU A 135 0.93 0.55 -11.26
CA LEU A 135 1.67 0.22 -12.47
C LEU A 135 2.85 1.19 -12.68
N ASP A 136 2.63 2.48 -12.46
CA ASP A 136 3.68 3.51 -12.52
C ASP A 136 4.74 3.27 -11.43
N ALA A 137 4.32 2.90 -10.22
CA ALA A 137 5.24 2.56 -9.12
C ALA A 137 6.07 1.30 -9.45
N LEU A 138 5.47 0.28 -10.06
CA LEU A 138 6.18 -0.92 -10.53
C LEU A 138 7.21 -0.58 -11.60
N ALA A 139 6.83 0.20 -12.61
CA ALA A 139 7.76 0.65 -13.66
C ALA A 139 8.90 1.51 -13.10
N ALA A 140 8.60 2.43 -12.17
CA ALA A 140 9.62 3.24 -11.52
C ALA A 140 10.57 2.38 -10.66
N ALA A 141 10.04 1.41 -9.92
CA ALA A 141 10.85 0.53 -9.08
C ALA A 141 11.74 -0.40 -9.93
N SER A 142 11.25 -0.94 -11.05
CA SER A 142 12.04 -1.79 -11.95
C SER A 142 13.26 -1.06 -12.53
N GLY A 143 13.14 0.25 -12.79
CA GLY A 143 14.28 1.07 -13.24
C GLY A 143 15.20 1.51 -12.12
N MET A 144 14.66 1.79 -10.94
CA MET A 144 15.44 2.33 -9.81
C MET A 144 16.25 1.26 -9.06
N VAL A 145 15.69 0.08 -8.83
CA VAL A 145 16.36 -1.00 -8.08
C VAL A 145 17.74 -1.35 -8.67
N PRO A 146 17.88 -1.65 -9.98
CA PRO A 146 19.21 -1.94 -10.55
C PRO A 146 20.16 -0.74 -10.52
N THR A 147 19.62 0.49 -10.60
CA THR A 147 20.43 1.71 -10.50
C THR A 147 21.03 1.85 -9.11
N LEU A 148 20.21 1.70 -8.07
CA LEU A 148 20.66 1.75 -6.68
C LEU A 148 21.61 0.59 -6.34
N ALA A 149 21.41 -0.60 -6.92
CA ALA A 149 22.30 -1.74 -6.71
C ALA A 149 23.71 -1.43 -7.21
N LYS A 150 23.85 -0.87 -8.42
CA LYS A 150 25.15 -0.44 -8.97
C LYS A 150 25.80 0.66 -8.12
N GLU A 151 25.03 1.61 -7.62
CA GLU A 151 25.55 2.66 -6.74
C GLU A 151 25.98 2.08 -5.39
N ALA A 152 25.19 1.20 -4.79
CA ALA A 152 25.55 0.53 -3.54
C ALA A 152 26.85 -0.27 -3.66
N ASP A 153 27.07 -0.94 -4.79
CA ASP A 153 28.33 -1.66 -5.07
C ASP A 153 29.56 -0.76 -5.12
N LEU A 154 29.39 0.49 -5.55
CA LEU A 154 30.48 1.47 -5.60
C LEU A 154 30.75 2.13 -4.24
N TRP A 155 29.73 2.37 -3.46
CA TRP A 155 29.82 3.10 -2.19
C TRP A 155 30.06 2.21 -0.97
N LEU A 156 29.55 0.99 -1.02
CA LEU A 156 29.68 0.01 0.04
C LEU A 156 30.65 -1.09 -0.46
N PRO A 157 31.96 -0.81 -0.45
CA PRO A 157 32.94 -1.80 -0.88
C PRO A 157 32.70 -3.10 -0.12
N GLU A 158 33.01 -4.22 -0.78
CA GLU A 158 32.85 -5.55 -0.21
C GLU A 158 33.33 -5.55 1.24
N MET A 159 32.38 -5.62 2.17
CA MET A 159 32.73 -5.96 3.54
C MET A 159 33.17 -7.42 3.47
N VAL A 160 34.42 -7.59 3.06
CA VAL A 160 35.14 -8.84 3.14
C VAL A 160 34.90 -9.36 4.54
N THR A 161 34.21 -10.48 4.62
CA THR A 161 34.07 -11.24 5.85
C THR A 161 35.47 -11.67 6.24
N LEU A 162 36.14 -10.86 7.06
CA LEU A 162 37.35 -11.27 7.73
C LEU A 162 36.94 -12.27 8.83
N TYR A 163 36.95 -13.53 8.49
CA TYR A 163 36.97 -14.65 9.43
C TYR A 163 38.42 -15.13 9.62
#